data_7a3b11f2992674d8595a0fcfbe140e1f
#
_entry.id   7a3b11f2992674d8595a0fcfbe140e1f
#
_cell.length_a   1.000
_cell.length_b   1.000
_cell.length_c   1.000
_cell.angle_alpha   90.00
_cell.angle_beta   90.00
_cell.angle_gamma   90.00
#
_symmetry.space_group_name_H-M   'P 1'
#
loop_
_entity.id
_entity.type
_entity.pdbx_description
1 polymer ?
#
loop_
_entity_poly.entity_id
_entity_poly.type
_entity_poly.pdbx_seq_one_letter_code
_entity_poly.pdbx_strand_id
1 'polypeptide(L)'
;FIQSTDPDEWSTAETQQLLFIIGRDHETQNLTYCLSEKVIVTLAKESVLTTEEDAKWQMALQLHKVTDTVLAHELLEQFVNDEDEYVSRRSLMEFAKLQPDKTEAYAVEFWNRNIHGEMDEYQKMAVLQALKTINSPLLELYIGQAKTDSRKYLSDYARKMEDSAHMNGFSEN
;
A
#
# COMPACT_ATOMS: atom_id res chain seq x y z
N PHE A 1 -4.73 10.67 25.07
CA PHE A 1 -5.79 11.27 24.24
C PHE A 1 -6.46 10.20 23.37
N ILE A 2 -5.77 9.60 22.41
CA ILE A 2 -6.36 8.64 21.44
C ILE A 2 -7.14 7.48 22.08
N GLN A 3 -6.68 7.01 23.26
CA GLN A 3 -7.32 5.89 23.97
C GLN A 3 -8.43 6.31 24.93
N SER A 4 -8.55 7.59 25.22
CA SER A 4 -9.42 8.10 26.27
C SER A 4 -10.57 8.99 25.78
N THR A 5 -10.60 9.32 24.49
CA THR A 5 -11.62 10.18 23.89
C THR A 5 -12.30 9.46 22.73
N ASP A 6 -13.58 9.76 22.53
CA ASP A 6 -14.34 9.21 21.39
C ASP A 6 -13.95 9.98 20.12
N PRO A 7 -13.53 9.29 19.04
CA PRO A 7 -13.21 9.94 17.77
C PRO A 7 -14.33 10.80 17.16
N ASP A 8 -15.60 10.47 17.45
CA ASP A 8 -16.74 11.25 16.96
C ASP A 8 -16.84 12.65 17.61
N GLU A 9 -16.15 12.85 18.73
CA GLU A 9 -16.10 14.13 19.42
C GLU A 9 -14.91 15.01 19.00
N TRP A 10 -14.01 14.47 18.14
CA TRP A 10 -12.83 15.21 17.72
C TRP A 10 -13.18 16.32 16.72
N SER A 11 -12.59 17.48 16.93
CA SER A 11 -12.61 18.54 15.91
C SER A 11 -11.69 18.16 14.73
N THR A 12 -11.95 18.76 13.58
CA THR A 12 -11.05 18.62 12.41
C THR A 12 -9.62 19.00 12.75
N ALA A 13 -9.40 20.02 13.58
CA ALA A 13 -8.06 20.44 13.98
C ALA A 13 -7.33 19.36 14.80
N GLU A 14 -8.01 18.67 15.71
CA GLU A 14 -7.44 17.57 16.50
C GLU A 14 -7.11 16.38 15.59
N THR A 15 -8.00 16.03 14.68
CA THR A 15 -7.78 14.95 13.71
C THR A 15 -6.57 15.25 12.81
N GLN A 16 -6.46 16.46 12.28
CA GLN A 16 -5.31 16.88 11.47
C GLN A 16 -4.00 16.90 12.28
N GLN A 17 -4.04 17.31 13.53
CA GLN A 17 -2.88 17.26 14.41
C GLN A 17 -2.43 15.82 14.69
N LEU A 18 -3.36 14.89 14.84
CA LEU A 18 -3.04 13.46 14.99
C LEU A 18 -2.42 12.91 13.72
N LEU A 19 -2.95 13.23 12.55
CA LEU A 19 -2.36 12.83 11.26
C LEU A 19 -0.95 13.40 11.11
N PHE A 20 -0.74 14.66 11.46
CA PHE A 20 0.60 15.26 11.47
C PHE A 20 1.58 14.48 12.37
N ILE A 21 1.16 14.07 13.57
CA ILE A 21 1.99 13.29 14.48
C ILE A 21 2.26 11.89 13.91
N ILE A 22 1.25 11.23 13.37
CA ILE A 22 1.38 9.91 12.71
C ILE A 22 2.36 9.97 11.55
N GLY A 23 2.28 11.01 10.72
CA GLY A 23 3.23 11.20 9.62
C GLY A 23 4.69 11.31 10.08
N ARG A 24 4.96 11.71 11.33
CA ARG A 24 6.34 11.77 11.90
C ARG A 24 6.80 10.46 12.55
N ASP A 25 5.92 9.49 12.74
CA ASP A 25 6.30 8.15 13.21
C ASP A 25 6.98 7.30 12.11
N HIS A 26 6.87 7.73 10.86
CA HIS A 26 7.51 7.14 9.67
C HIS A 26 7.41 5.61 9.61
N GLU A 27 8.50 4.94 9.29
CA GLU A 27 8.55 3.50 9.08
C GLU A 27 8.31 2.65 10.36
N THR A 28 8.42 3.24 11.54
CA THR A 28 8.22 2.49 12.80
C THR A 28 6.76 2.15 13.05
N GLN A 29 5.82 3.00 12.61
CA GLN A 29 4.37 2.82 12.69
C GLN A 29 3.84 2.46 14.10
N ASN A 30 4.61 2.78 15.16
CA ASN A 30 4.25 2.41 16.53
C ASN A 30 2.90 2.97 16.96
N LEU A 31 2.58 4.20 16.51
CA LEU A 31 1.31 4.85 16.83
C LEU A 31 0.13 4.13 16.17
N THR A 32 0.26 3.77 14.91
CA THR A 32 -0.85 3.19 14.15
C THR A 32 -1.17 1.75 14.54
N TYR A 33 -0.19 1.01 15.06
CA TYR A 33 -0.43 -0.34 15.56
C TYR A 33 -1.41 -0.40 16.73
N CYS A 34 -1.45 0.64 17.55
CA CYS A 34 -2.27 0.71 18.77
C CYS A 34 -3.66 1.31 18.54
N LEU A 35 -4.00 1.72 17.31
CA LEU A 35 -5.27 2.36 17.01
C LEU A 35 -6.43 1.34 17.03
N SER A 36 -7.56 1.76 17.60
CA SER A 36 -8.82 1.02 17.48
C SER A 36 -9.42 1.21 16.09
N GLU A 37 -10.31 0.30 15.69
CA GLU A 37 -11.00 0.36 14.41
C GLU A 37 -11.70 1.71 14.18
N LYS A 38 -12.43 2.21 15.18
CA LYS A 38 -13.12 3.50 15.09
C LYS A 38 -12.16 4.66 14.82
N VAL A 39 -11.02 4.68 15.49
CA VAL A 39 -9.96 5.67 15.27
C VAL A 39 -9.37 5.54 13.86
N ILE A 40 -9.09 4.32 13.40
CA ILE A 40 -8.58 4.07 12.05
C ILE A 40 -9.54 4.64 11.00
N VAL A 41 -10.84 4.33 11.10
CA VAL A 41 -11.84 4.82 10.15
C VAL A 41 -11.91 6.35 10.13
N THR A 42 -11.93 6.99 11.30
CA THR A 42 -11.99 8.45 11.41
C THR A 42 -10.74 9.09 10.79
N LEU A 43 -9.56 8.60 11.14
CA LEU A 43 -8.30 9.13 10.62
C LEU A 43 -8.10 8.83 9.13
N ALA A 44 -8.51 7.65 8.65
CA ALA A 44 -8.42 7.30 7.24
C ALA A 44 -9.29 8.21 6.38
N LYS A 45 -10.53 8.49 6.79
CA LYS A 45 -11.43 9.43 6.08
C LYS A 45 -10.84 10.83 5.98
N GLU A 46 -10.28 11.35 7.08
CA GLU A 46 -9.67 12.68 7.09
C GLU A 46 -8.36 12.69 6.31
N SER A 47 -7.57 11.62 6.37
CA SER A 47 -6.27 11.56 5.69
C SER A 47 -6.37 11.61 4.18
N VAL A 48 -7.47 11.15 3.59
CA VAL A 48 -7.72 11.30 2.14
C VAL A 48 -7.74 12.78 1.72
N LEU A 49 -8.19 13.66 2.61
CA LEU A 49 -8.35 15.10 2.35
C LEU A 49 -7.11 15.93 2.72
N THR A 50 -6.13 15.33 3.37
CA THR A 50 -4.91 16.04 3.83
C THR A 50 -3.77 15.95 2.82
N THR A 51 -2.77 16.81 3.01
CA THR A 51 -1.48 16.77 2.30
C THR A 51 -0.39 16.01 3.08
N GLU A 52 -0.73 15.39 4.22
CA GLU A 52 0.21 14.60 5.03
C GLU A 52 0.36 13.19 4.42
N GLU A 53 1.16 13.05 3.39
CA GLU A 53 1.36 11.82 2.61
C GLU A 53 1.84 10.65 3.49
N ASP A 54 2.75 10.93 4.44
CA ASP A 54 3.25 9.94 5.39
C ASP A 54 2.15 9.39 6.33
N ALA A 55 1.11 10.17 6.61
CA ALA A 55 -0.06 9.67 7.34
C ALA A 55 -0.99 8.85 6.45
N LYS A 56 -1.19 9.27 5.18
CA LYS A 56 -2.06 8.57 4.23
C LYS A 56 -1.66 7.10 4.06
N TRP A 57 -0.41 6.84 3.69
CA TRP A 57 0.02 5.45 3.48
C TRP A 57 -0.03 4.62 4.76
N GLN A 58 0.23 5.22 5.93
CA GLN A 58 0.11 4.53 7.21
C GLN A 58 -1.34 4.16 7.51
N MET A 59 -2.30 5.05 7.23
CA MET A 59 -3.72 4.75 7.39
C MET A 59 -4.19 3.67 6.41
N ALA A 60 -3.76 3.72 5.15
CA ALA A 60 -4.06 2.68 4.17
C ALA A 60 -3.65 1.29 4.65
N LEU A 61 -2.45 1.16 5.25
CA LEU A 61 -1.96 -0.11 5.80
C LEU A 61 -2.77 -0.64 6.99
N GLN A 62 -3.51 0.20 7.70
CA GLN A 62 -4.32 -0.22 8.86
C GLN A 62 -5.73 -0.68 8.47
N LEU A 63 -6.16 -0.49 7.23
CA LEU A 63 -7.54 -0.80 6.80
C LEU A 63 -7.90 -2.29 6.91
N HIS A 64 -6.91 -3.18 6.97
CA HIS A 64 -7.15 -4.60 7.25
C HIS A 64 -7.77 -4.87 8.64
N LYS A 65 -7.72 -3.89 9.56
CA LYS A 65 -8.33 -3.99 10.90
C LYS A 65 -9.80 -3.56 10.92
N VAL A 66 -10.31 -3.01 9.82
CA VAL A 66 -11.68 -2.50 9.73
C VAL A 66 -12.61 -3.67 9.40
N THR A 67 -13.60 -3.90 10.27
CA THR A 67 -14.55 -5.01 10.11
C THR A 67 -15.61 -4.76 9.05
N ASP A 68 -15.96 -3.48 8.81
CA ASP A 68 -16.76 -3.08 7.64
C ASP A 68 -15.89 -3.14 6.39
N THR A 69 -15.91 -4.30 5.73
CA THR A 69 -15.09 -4.56 4.54
C THR A 69 -15.46 -3.66 3.37
N VAL A 70 -16.72 -3.25 3.24
CA VAL A 70 -17.14 -2.34 2.16
C VAL A 70 -16.48 -0.98 2.34
N LEU A 71 -16.58 -0.41 3.54
CA LEU A 71 -15.95 0.85 3.88
C LEU A 71 -14.41 0.78 3.75
N ALA A 72 -13.79 -0.30 4.23
CA ALA A 72 -12.34 -0.50 4.10
C ALA A 72 -11.90 -0.50 2.63
N HIS A 73 -12.66 -1.18 1.76
CA HIS A 73 -12.37 -1.25 0.33
C HIS A 73 -12.55 0.12 -0.36
N GLU A 74 -13.60 0.86 -0.05
CA GLU A 74 -13.85 2.21 -0.59
C GLU A 74 -12.74 3.20 -0.21
N LEU A 75 -12.29 3.16 1.04
CA LEU A 75 -11.18 4.00 1.50
C LEU A 75 -9.85 3.58 0.83
N LEU A 76 -9.60 2.29 0.74
CA LEU A 76 -8.37 1.80 0.12
C LEU A 76 -8.30 2.13 -1.37
N GLU A 77 -9.42 2.12 -2.10
CA GLU A 77 -9.48 2.56 -3.49
C GLU A 77 -9.09 4.05 -3.64
N GLN A 78 -9.41 4.90 -2.68
CA GLN A 78 -8.99 6.30 -2.71
C GLN A 78 -7.46 6.42 -2.56
N PHE A 79 -6.85 5.68 -1.65
CA PHE A 79 -5.40 5.69 -1.46
C PHE A 79 -4.62 5.06 -2.62
N VAL A 80 -5.14 4.00 -3.24
CA VAL A 80 -4.52 3.41 -4.45
C VAL A 80 -4.51 4.40 -5.60
N ASN A 81 -5.53 5.27 -5.69
CA ASN A 81 -5.64 6.31 -6.71
C ASN A 81 -5.05 7.66 -6.29
N ASP A 82 -4.31 7.72 -5.18
CA ASP A 82 -3.64 8.95 -4.74
C ASP A 82 -2.57 9.40 -5.75
N GLU A 83 -2.41 10.70 -5.90
CA GLU A 83 -1.44 11.31 -6.82
C GLU A 83 0.01 11.09 -6.36
N ASP A 84 0.22 10.95 -5.04
CA ASP A 84 1.53 10.64 -4.50
C ASP A 84 1.93 9.19 -4.77
N GLU A 85 3.12 9.02 -5.34
CA GLU A 85 3.66 7.70 -5.73
C GLU A 85 3.79 6.77 -4.53
N TYR A 86 4.30 7.29 -3.42
CA TYR A 86 4.56 6.46 -2.25
C TYR A 86 3.26 5.98 -1.59
N VAL A 87 2.26 6.86 -1.50
CA VAL A 87 0.91 6.51 -1.00
C VAL A 87 0.27 5.47 -1.90
N SER A 88 0.17 5.72 -3.21
CA SER A 88 -0.48 4.82 -4.15
C SER A 88 0.22 3.46 -4.22
N ARG A 89 1.53 3.43 -4.25
CA ARG A 89 2.35 2.21 -4.27
C ARG A 89 2.20 1.37 -3.00
N ARG A 90 2.26 1.99 -1.82
CA ARG A 90 2.06 1.28 -0.55
C ARG A 90 0.64 0.73 -0.44
N SER A 91 -0.33 1.51 -0.89
CA SER A 91 -1.73 1.11 -0.91
C SER A 91 -2.01 -0.06 -1.86
N LEU A 92 -1.34 -0.13 -3.02
CA LEU A 92 -1.46 -1.27 -3.94
C LEU A 92 -1.07 -2.59 -3.27
N MET A 93 -0.04 -2.60 -2.45
CA MET A 93 0.39 -3.82 -1.74
C MET A 93 -0.64 -4.27 -0.70
N GLU A 94 -1.32 -3.34 -0.04
CA GLU A 94 -2.40 -3.66 0.89
C GLU A 94 -3.68 -4.06 0.14
N PHE A 95 -3.95 -3.39 -0.98
CA PHE A 95 -5.05 -3.70 -1.88
C PHE A 95 -4.99 -5.15 -2.37
N ALA A 96 -3.78 -5.65 -2.68
CA ALA A 96 -3.59 -7.03 -3.08
C ALA A 96 -4.00 -8.06 -2.02
N LYS A 97 -3.98 -7.68 -0.74
CA LYS A 97 -4.42 -8.56 0.35
C LYS A 97 -5.93 -8.51 0.56
N LEU A 98 -6.53 -7.33 0.42
CA LEU A 98 -7.93 -7.09 0.74
C LEU A 98 -8.86 -7.24 -0.47
N GLN A 99 -8.39 -6.94 -1.68
CA GLN A 99 -9.18 -7.00 -2.92
C GLN A 99 -8.42 -7.74 -4.05
N PRO A 100 -8.10 -9.02 -3.89
CA PRO A 100 -7.31 -9.77 -4.86
C PRO A 100 -7.92 -9.76 -6.27
N ASP A 101 -9.24 -9.82 -6.37
CA ASP A 101 -9.96 -9.88 -7.65
C ASP A 101 -9.81 -8.61 -8.51
N LYS A 102 -9.56 -7.47 -7.88
CA LYS A 102 -9.35 -6.19 -8.57
C LYS A 102 -7.87 -5.85 -8.78
N THR A 103 -6.99 -6.48 -8.04
CA THR A 103 -5.57 -6.13 -7.97
C THR A 103 -4.87 -6.24 -9.31
N GLU A 104 -5.20 -7.25 -10.12
CA GLU A 104 -4.54 -7.47 -11.41
C GLU A 104 -4.75 -6.29 -12.36
N ALA A 105 -5.96 -5.71 -12.39
CA ALA A 105 -6.26 -4.54 -13.21
C ALA A 105 -5.42 -3.31 -12.77
N TYR A 106 -5.35 -3.04 -11.48
CA TYR A 106 -4.50 -1.97 -10.94
C TYR A 106 -3.02 -2.23 -11.20
N ALA A 107 -2.55 -3.46 -11.04
CA ALA A 107 -1.17 -3.82 -11.31
C ALA A 107 -0.75 -3.55 -12.77
N VAL A 108 -1.62 -3.89 -13.73
CA VAL A 108 -1.41 -3.59 -15.16
C VAL A 108 -1.36 -2.09 -15.41
N GLU A 109 -2.27 -1.32 -14.81
CA GLU A 109 -2.29 0.13 -14.92
C GLU A 109 -1.00 0.73 -14.36
N PHE A 110 -0.62 0.37 -13.14
CA PHE A 110 0.59 0.85 -12.47
C PHE A 110 1.88 0.51 -13.24
N TRP A 111 1.94 -0.68 -13.83
CA TRP A 111 3.09 -1.07 -14.65
C TRP A 111 3.31 -0.14 -15.84
N ASN A 112 2.22 0.33 -16.44
CA ASN A 112 2.24 1.14 -17.65
C ASN A 112 2.27 2.66 -17.37
N ARG A 113 2.04 3.07 -16.14
CA ARG A 113 1.85 4.47 -15.73
C ARG A 113 3.15 5.25 -15.66
N ASN A 114 4.06 5.32 -16.34
CA ASN A 114 5.38 5.98 -16.25
C ASN A 114 5.29 7.51 -16.08
N ILE A 115 4.80 7.99 -14.95
CA ILE A 115 4.55 9.41 -14.66
C ILE A 115 5.35 9.96 -13.47
N HIS A 116 6.04 9.11 -12.71
CA HIS A 116 6.77 9.49 -11.50
C HIS A 116 8.29 9.51 -11.69
N GLY A 117 8.77 9.44 -12.94
CA GLY A 117 10.19 9.52 -13.26
C GLY A 117 11.01 8.38 -12.65
N GLU A 118 12.01 8.71 -11.83
CA GLU A 118 12.86 7.71 -11.18
C GLU A 118 12.09 6.80 -10.20
N MET A 119 10.98 7.29 -9.64
CA MET A 119 10.16 6.50 -8.71
C MET A 119 9.35 5.40 -9.40
N ASP A 120 9.18 5.43 -10.72
CA ASP A 120 8.49 4.39 -11.47
C ASP A 120 9.11 2.99 -11.27
N GLU A 121 10.40 2.88 -10.95
CA GLU A 121 11.00 1.58 -10.66
C GLU A 121 10.46 0.98 -9.36
N TYR A 122 10.26 1.78 -8.32
CA TYR A 122 9.67 1.32 -7.05
C TYR A 122 8.21 0.95 -7.21
N GLN A 123 7.48 1.69 -8.04
CA GLN A 123 6.10 1.38 -8.39
C GLN A 123 6.01 0.01 -9.08
N LYS A 124 6.88 -0.27 -10.05
CA LYS A 124 6.95 -1.58 -10.72
C LYS A 124 7.37 -2.72 -9.78
N MET A 125 8.24 -2.45 -8.82
CA MET A 125 8.57 -3.44 -7.77
C MET A 125 7.33 -3.78 -6.91
N ALA A 126 6.51 -2.78 -6.56
CA ALA A 126 5.26 -3.02 -5.84
C ALA A 126 4.24 -3.79 -6.68
N VAL A 127 4.19 -3.55 -7.99
CA VAL A 127 3.38 -4.37 -8.92
C VAL A 127 3.79 -5.84 -8.88
N LEU A 128 5.09 -6.13 -8.96
CA LEU A 128 5.57 -7.52 -8.85
C LEU A 128 5.16 -8.15 -7.51
N GLN A 129 5.26 -7.40 -6.41
CA GLN A 129 4.85 -7.87 -5.10
C GLN A 129 3.34 -8.11 -5.01
N ALA A 130 2.53 -7.21 -5.55
CA ALA A 130 1.06 -7.34 -5.59
C ALA A 130 0.63 -8.57 -6.41
N LEU A 131 1.20 -8.74 -7.61
CA LEU A 131 0.93 -9.90 -8.47
C LEU A 131 1.35 -11.22 -7.79
N LYS A 132 2.47 -11.23 -7.07
CA LYS A 132 2.90 -12.39 -6.28
C LYS A 132 1.89 -12.69 -5.17
N THR A 133 1.41 -11.67 -4.47
CA THR A 133 0.46 -11.83 -3.36
C THR A 133 -0.85 -12.50 -3.81
N ILE A 134 -1.33 -12.17 -5.01
CA ILE A 134 -2.56 -12.75 -5.57
C ILE A 134 -2.32 -14.00 -6.43
N ASN A 135 -1.07 -14.48 -6.52
CA ASN A 135 -0.66 -15.58 -7.41
C ASN A 135 -1.10 -15.37 -8.88
N SER A 136 -0.96 -14.15 -9.39
CA SER A 136 -1.37 -13.81 -10.76
C SER A 136 -0.51 -14.53 -11.81
N PRO A 137 -1.11 -15.05 -12.89
CA PRO A 137 -0.37 -15.61 -14.04
C PRO A 137 0.46 -14.55 -14.77
N LEU A 138 0.20 -13.27 -14.58
CA LEU A 138 0.98 -12.17 -15.16
C LEU A 138 2.33 -11.96 -14.48
N LEU A 139 2.55 -12.53 -13.29
CA LEU A 139 3.79 -12.33 -12.53
C LEU A 139 5.03 -12.70 -13.34
N GLU A 140 5.04 -13.87 -13.97
CA GLU A 140 6.20 -14.34 -14.77
C GLU A 140 6.50 -13.40 -15.94
N LEU A 141 5.46 -12.93 -16.63
CA LEU A 141 5.61 -11.97 -17.72
C LEU A 141 6.31 -10.68 -17.25
N TYR A 142 5.84 -10.11 -16.14
CA TYR A 142 6.39 -8.86 -15.61
C TYR A 142 7.76 -9.05 -14.95
N ILE A 143 8.05 -10.19 -14.34
CA ILE A 143 9.43 -10.55 -13.92
C ILE A 143 10.36 -10.55 -15.13
N GLY A 144 9.96 -11.18 -16.24
CA GLY A 144 10.76 -11.21 -17.47
C GLY A 144 11.06 -9.81 -18.01
N GLN A 145 10.07 -8.92 -18.03
CA GLN A 145 10.25 -7.52 -18.44
C GLN A 145 11.17 -6.75 -17.46
N ALA A 146 10.94 -6.88 -16.16
CA ALA A 146 11.73 -6.21 -15.13
C ALA A 146 13.22 -6.61 -15.18
N LYS A 147 13.53 -7.87 -15.44
CA LYS A 147 14.93 -8.37 -15.53
C LYS A 147 15.72 -7.71 -16.64
N THR A 148 15.07 -7.23 -17.69
CA THR A 148 15.67 -6.54 -18.83
C THR A 148 15.58 -5.01 -18.74
N ASP A 149 14.97 -4.48 -17.67
CA ASP A 149 14.86 -3.04 -17.44
C ASP A 149 16.25 -2.44 -17.15
N SER A 150 16.49 -1.24 -17.64
CA SER A 150 17.78 -0.52 -17.44
C SER A 150 17.98 -0.05 -15.98
N ARG A 151 16.91 0.06 -15.21
CA ARG A 151 16.95 0.47 -13.81
C ARG A 151 17.39 -0.69 -12.91
N LYS A 152 18.51 -0.45 -12.24
CA LYS A 152 19.22 -1.49 -11.50
C LYS A 152 18.40 -2.12 -10.37
N TYR A 153 17.71 -1.29 -9.58
CA TYR A 153 16.95 -1.82 -8.44
C TYR A 153 15.80 -2.73 -8.88
N LEU A 154 15.08 -2.33 -9.94
CA LEU A 154 14.00 -3.15 -10.49
C LEU A 154 14.52 -4.48 -11.05
N SER A 155 15.59 -4.46 -11.83
CA SER A 155 16.15 -5.69 -12.42
C SER A 155 16.73 -6.64 -11.37
N ASP A 156 17.42 -6.12 -10.36
CA ASP A 156 17.94 -6.91 -9.24
C ASP A 156 16.83 -7.49 -8.38
N TYR A 157 15.76 -6.72 -8.15
CA TYR A 157 14.58 -7.18 -7.41
C TYR A 157 13.88 -8.34 -8.12
N ALA A 158 13.67 -8.22 -9.44
CA ALA A 158 13.03 -9.26 -10.23
C ALA A 158 13.83 -10.58 -10.24
N ARG A 159 15.15 -10.50 -10.34
CA ARG A 159 16.02 -11.69 -10.24
C ARG A 159 15.91 -12.38 -8.88
N LYS A 160 15.96 -11.62 -7.77
CA LYS A 160 15.78 -12.16 -6.42
C LYS A 160 14.42 -12.82 -6.22
N MET A 161 13.38 -12.26 -6.82
CA MET A 161 12.03 -12.81 -6.74
C MET A 161 11.91 -14.14 -7.47
N GLU A 162 12.52 -14.27 -8.65
CA GLU A 162 12.60 -15.51 -9.42
C GLU A 162 13.36 -16.60 -8.68
N ASP A 163 14.56 -16.28 -8.16
CA ASP A 163 15.38 -17.22 -7.39
C ASP A 163 14.64 -17.76 -6.16
N SER A 164 13.87 -16.90 -5.48
CA SER A 164 13.08 -17.29 -4.31
C SER A 164 11.92 -18.25 -4.68
N ALA A 165 11.34 -18.11 -5.85
CA ALA A 165 10.30 -19.00 -6.35
C ALA A 165 10.85 -20.40 -6.65
N HIS A 166 12.05 -20.47 -7.22
CA HIS A 166 12.72 -21.74 -7.50
C HIS A 166 13.12 -22.51 -6.23
N MET A 167 13.57 -21.81 -5.18
CA MET A 167 13.94 -22.47 -3.91
C MET A 167 12.74 -23.08 -3.18
N ASN A 168 11.58 -22.46 -3.25
CA ASN A 168 10.36 -22.98 -2.61
C ASN A 168 9.75 -24.17 -3.36
N GLY A 169 10.00 -24.32 -4.67
CA GLY A 169 9.52 -25.44 -5.48
C GLY A 169 10.29 -26.76 -5.24
N PHE A 170 11.45 -26.73 -4.58
CA PHE A 170 12.26 -27.94 -4.28
C PHE A 170 11.97 -28.56 -2.91
N SER A 171 11.06 -27.97 -2.11
CA SER A 171 10.75 -28.46 -0.76
C SER A 171 9.53 -29.39 -0.68
N GLU A 172 8.85 -29.66 -1.79
CA GLU A 172 7.63 -30.49 -1.83
C GLU A 172 7.79 -31.81 -2.61
N ASN A 173 8.97 -32.45 -2.53
CA ASN A 173 9.16 -33.81 -3.03
C ASN A 173 9.73 -34.75 -1.99
#